data_1cf181e8bea1e8241447783fcfaf2b99
#
_entry.id   1cf181e8bea1e8241447783fcfaf2b99
#
_cell.length_a   1.000
_cell.length_b   1.000
_cell.length_c   1.000
_cell.angle_alpha   90.00
_cell.angle_beta   90.00
_cell.angle_gamma   90.00
#
_symmetry.space_group_name_H-M   'P 1'
#
loop_
_entity.id
_entity.type
_entity.pdbx_description
1 polymer ?
#
loop_
_entity_poly.entity_id
_entity_poly.type
_entity_poly.pdbx_seq_one_letter_code
_entity_poly.pdbx_strand_id
1 'polypeptide(L)'
;MLFRSDTPPGTLAYESWLDQADDDFAWARFDENTAAALCYTSGTTGNPKGVLYSHRSNVLHGLMANQSDVFALSSSDAILPIVPMFHAMGWGVP
;
A
#
# COMPACT_ATOMS: atom_id res chain seq x y z
N MET A 1 17.62 -12.12 2.90
CA MET A 1 16.18 -12.38 2.79
C MET A 1 16.04 -13.80 2.27
N LEU A 2 15.56 -14.74 3.09
CA LEU A 2 15.37 -16.14 2.68
C LEU A 2 14.03 -16.20 1.96
N PHE A 3 14.08 -16.37 0.64
CA PHE A 3 12.89 -16.71 -0.13
C PHE A 3 12.55 -18.17 0.20
N ARG A 4 11.37 -18.39 0.75
CA ARG A 4 10.86 -19.73 0.96
C ARG A 4 10.50 -20.33 -0.38
N SER A 5 11.16 -21.41 -0.76
CA SER A 5 10.84 -22.18 -1.96
C SER A 5 9.57 -23.03 -1.82
N ASP A 6 9.07 -23.18 -0.58
CA ASP A 6 7.97 -24.08 -0.25
C ASP A 6 6.67 -23.27 -0.15
N THR A 7 5.79 -23.47 -1.11
CA THR A 7 4.43 -22.91 -1.09
C THR A 7 3.55 -23.80 -0.22
N PRO A 8 2.92 -23.27 0.85
CA PRO A 8 2.01 -24.05 1.67
C PRO A 8 0.85 -24.65 0.87
N PRO A 9 0.32 -25.83 1.25
CA PRO A 9 -0.82 -26.41 0.56
C PRO A 9 -2.01 -25.45 0.48
N GLY A 10 -2.62 -25.33 -0.70
CA GLY A 10 -3.75 -24.44 -0.96
C GLY A 10 -3.40 -22.97 -1.20
N THR A 11 -2.11 -22.65 -1.31
CA THR A 11 -1.64 -21.30 -1.68
C THR A 11 -0.95 -21.31 -3.05
N LEU A 12 -0.88 -20.14 -3.70
CA LEU A 12 -0.18 -19.94 -4.96
C LEU A 12 1.21 -19.36 -4.70
N ALA A 13 2.22 -19.86 -5.39
CA ALA A 13 3.52 -19.23 -5.43
C ALA A 13 3.43 -17.94 -6.26
N TYR A 14 3.99 -16.84 -5.76
CA TYR A 14 3.92 -15.54 -6.41
C TYR A 14 4.53 -15.56 -7.81
N GLU A 15 5.70 -16.18 -7.98
CA GLU A 15 6.38 -16.28 -9.27
C GLU A 15 5.57 -17.07 -10.29
N SER A 16 5.01 -18.22 -9.91
CA SER A 16 4.17 -19.01 -10.82
C SER A 16 2.85 -18.33 -11.17
N TRP A 17 2.42 -17.36 -10.37
CA TRP A 17 1.29 -16.52 -10.69
C TRP A 17 1.68 -15.40 -11.65
N LEU A 18 2.85 -14.78 -11.48
CA LEU A 18 3.39 -13.79 -12.40
C LEU A 18 3.65 -14.37 -13.81
N ASP A 19 4.16 -15.61 -13.90
CA ASP A 19 4.43 -16.30 -15.16
C ASP A 19 3.16 -16.49 -16.02
N GLN A 20 1.98 -16.34 -15.45
CA GLN A 20 0.69 -16.42 -16.15
C GLN A 20 0.20 -15.06 -16.68
N ALA A 21 0.86 -13.98 -16.29
CA ALA A 21 0.55 -12.62 -16.75
C ALA A 21 1.38 -12.28 -17.98
N ASP A 22 0.87 -11.39 -18.80
CA ASP A 22 1.59 -10.76 -19.90
C ASP A 22 1.84 -9.28 -19.61
N ASP A 23 2.55 -8.60 -20.49
CA ASP A 23 2.86 -7.17 -20.37
C ASP A 23 1.74 -6.28 -20.95
N ASP A 24 0.65 -6.86 -21.48
CA ASP A 24 -0.46 -6.12 -22.08
C ASP A 24 -1.53 -5.81 -21.04
N PHE A 25 -1.29 -4.76 -20.26
CA PHE A 25 -2.20 -4.31 -19.22
C PHE A 25 -2.90 -2.99 -19.58
N ALA A 26 -4.22 -3.05 -19.72
CA ALA A 26 -5.04 -1.85 -19.91
C ALA A 26 -5.40 -1.20 -18.57
N TRP A 27 -4.83 -0.03 -18.29
CA TRP A 27 -5.14 0.73 -17.09
C TRP A 27 -6.60 1.19 -17.08
N ALA A 28 -7.33 0.81 -16.04
CA ALA A 28 -8.72 1.23 -15.86
C ALA A 28 -8.80 2.74 -15.64
N ARG A 29 -9.83 3.36 -16.23
CA ARG A 29 -10.22 4.74 -15.99
C ARG A 29 -11.46 4.77 -15.13
N PHE A 30 -11.44 5.50 -14.03
CA PHE A 30 -12.53 5.58 -13.07
C PHE A 30 -12.54 6.96 -12.38
N ASP A 31 -13.61 7.26 -11.66
CA ASP A 31 -13.71 8.48 -10.85
C ASP A 31 -12.68 8.46 -9.73
N GLU A 32 -12.01 9.58 -9.49
CA GLU A 32 -10.97 9.72 -8.46
C GLU A 32 -11.48 9.46 -7.03
N ASN A 33 -12.79 9.59 -6.81
CA ASN A 33 -13.42 9.29 -5.52
C ASN A 33 -13.73 7.80 -5.32
N THR A 34 -13.45 6.97 -6.33
CA THR A 34 -13.57 5.52 -6.19
C THR A 34 -12.70 5.02 -5.03
N ALA A 35 -13.20 4.03 -4.30
CA ALA A 35 -12.48 3.39 -3.21
C ALA A 35 -11.18 2.76 -3.69
N ALA A 36 -10.08 3.06 -3.01
CA ALA A 36 -8.74 2.54 -3.30
C ALA A 36 -8.26 1.54 -2.25
N ALA A 37 -8.56 1.80 -0.97
CA ALA A 37 -8.10 0.96 0.13
C ALA A 37 -9.06 1.00 1.31
N LEU A 38 -9.15 -0.11 2.03
CA LEU A 38 -9.89 -0.24 3.27
C LEU A 38 -8.93 -0.66 4.38
N CYS A 39 -8.78 0.19 5.39
CA CYS A 39 -7.96 -0.11 6.57
C CYS A 39 -8.84 -0.22 7.80
N TYR A 40 -8.58 -1.22 8.64
CA TYR A 40 -9.26 -1.36 9.92
C TYR A 40 -8.41 -0.81 11.05
N THR A 41 -9.04 -0.03 11.93
CA THR A 41 -8.44 0.39 13.19
C THR A 41 -8.94 -0.51 14.31
N SER A 42 -8.10 -0.78 15.32
CA SER A 42 -8.45 -1.64 16.46
C SER A 42 -9.57 -1.06 17.35
N GLY A 43 -9.89 0.22 17.19
CA GLY A 43 -10.93 0.90 17.98
C GLY A 43 -10.67 0.83 19.49
N THR A 44 -10.56 1.96 20.17
CA THR A 44 -10.37 2.02 21.64
C THR A 44 -11.64 1.62 22.41
N THR A 45 -12.77 1.45 21.75
CA THR A 45 -14.09 1.29 22.37
C THR A 45 -14.87 0.07 21.91
N GLY A 46 -14.21 -0.98 21.39
CA GLY A 46 -14.90 -2.21 21.00
C GLY A 46 -14.60 -2.70 19.59
N ASN A 47 -15.59 -2.78 18.71
CA ASN A 47 -15.43 -3.37 17.39
C ASN A 47 -14.48 -2.59 16.48
N PRO A 48 -13.67 -3.28 15.66
CA PRO A 48 -12.84 -2.63 14.65
C PRO A 48 -13.66 -1.74 13.71
N LYS A 49 -13.12 -0.58 13.38
CA LYS A 49 -13.74 0.37 12.45
C LYS A 49 -12.99 0.37 11.13
N GLY A 50 -13.71 0.17 10.03
CA GLY A 50 -13.17 0.30 8.69
C GLY A 50 -13.07 1.77 8.27
N VAL A 51 -11.91 2.16 7.75
CA VAL A 51 -11.66 3.47 7.15
C VAL A 51 -11.42 3.28 5.67
N LEU A 52 -12.28 3.85 4.85
CA LEU A 52 -12.22 3.75 3.40
C LEU A 52 -11.48 4.96 2.83
N TYR A 53 -10.43 4.70 2.05
CA TYR A 53 -9.67 5.71 1.34
C TYR A 53 -10.04 5.70 -0.14
N SER A 54 -10.18 6.88 -0.74
CA SER A 54 -10.33 7.02 -2.19
C SER A 54 -8.97 7.17 -2.87
N HIS A 55 -8.92 6.94 -4.18
CA HIS A 55 -7.73 7.24 -4.99
C HIS A 55 -7.31 8.70 -4.83
N ARG A 56 -8.28 9.63 -4.84
CA ARG A 56 -8.03 11.05 -4.60
C ARG A 56 -7.34 11.30 -3.27
N SER A 57 -7.86 10.71 -2.17
CA SER A 57 -7.27 10.93 -0.84
C SER A 57 -5.83 10.43 -0.77
N ASN A 58 -5.50 9.31 -1.40
CA ASN A 58 -4.15 8.76 -1.42
C ASN A 58 -3.19 9.66 -2.21
N VAL A 59 -3.60 10.14 -3.38
CA VAL A 59 -2.77 11.05 -4.19
C VAL A 59 -2.53 12.37 -3.45
N LEU A 60 -3.57 12.96 -2.86
CA LEU A 60 -3.43 14.19 -2.09
C LEU A 60 -2.54 13.99 -0.86
N HIS A 61 -2.65 12.84 -0.19
CA HIS A 61 -1.77 12.49 0.93
C HIS A 61 -0.31 12.45 0.49
N GLY A 62 0.01 11.74 -0.59
CA GLY A 62 1.37 11.66 -1.12
C GLY A 62 1.94 13.05 -1.49
N LEU A 63 1.14 13.89 -2.15
CA LEU A 63 1.54 15.25 -2.49
C LEU A 63 1.77 16.12 -1.25
N MET A 64 0.92 16.01 -0.24
CA MET A 64 1.04 16.78 1.00
C MET A 64 2.20 16.29 1.87
N ALA A 65 2.40 14.99 1.95
CA ALA A 65 3.48 14.40 2.74
C ALA A 65 4.88 14.84 2.24
N ASN A 66 5.01 15.06 0.94
CA ASN A 66 6.27 15.51 0.32
C ASN A 66 6.52 17.02 0.38
N GLN A 67 5.62 17.80 0.99
CA GLN A 67 5.87 19.24 1.15
C GLN A 67 7.07 19.47 2.07
N SER A 68 7.75 20.62 1.84
CA SER A 68 8.96 21.01 2.57
C SER A 68 8.76 21.08 4.10
N ASP A 69 7.56 21.37 4.55
CA ASP A 69 7.22 21.51 5.97
C ASP A 69 6.75 20.19 6.61
N VAL A 70 6.75 19.08 5.85
CA VAL A 70 6.36 17.75 6.34
C VAL A 70 7.57 16.83 6.29
N PHE A 71 7.71 16.00 5.26
CA PHE A 71 8.84 15.08 5.15
C PHE A 71 9.95 15.61 4.23
N ALA A 72 9.61 16.45 3.26
CA ALA A 72 10.54 17.02 2.28
C ALA A 72 11.42 15.97 1.58
N LEU A 73 10.87 14.78 1.29
CA LEU A 73 11.62 13.66 0.74
C LEU A 73 11.94 13.86 -0.74
N SER A 74 13.13 13.49 -1.12
CA SER A 74 13.61 13.52 -2.50
C SER A 74 14.15 12.15 -2.93
N SER A 75 14.42 11.97 -4.20
CA SER A 75 15.01 10.73 -4.74
C SER A 75 16.42 10.43 -4.24
N SER A 76 17.08 11.38 -3.59
CA SER A 76 18.41 11.23 -2.98
C SER A 76 18.36 10.84 -1.51
N ASP A 77 17.18 10.82 -0.91
CA ASP A 77 17.03 10.50 0.51
C ASP A 77 16.89 8.99 0.74
N ALA A 78 17.27 8.56 1.92
CA ALA A 78 17.08 7.19 2.39
C ALA A 78 16.12 7.18 3.58
N ILE A 79 15.12 6.31 3.53
CA ILE A 79 14.12 6.17 4.58
C ILE A 79 14.29 4.81 5.25
N LEU A 80 14.30 4.80 6.58
CA LEU A 80 14.25 3.57 7.38
C LEU A 80 12.88 3.47 8.08
N PRO A 81 11.91 2.74 7.52
CA PRO A 81 10.65 2.51 8.20
C PRO A 81 10.87 1.50 9.34
N ILE A 82 10.65 1.95 10.58
CA ILE A 82 10.73 1.08 11.78
C ILE A 82 9.41 0.36 12.00
N VAL A 83 8.33 0.90 11.47
CA VAL A 83 6.99 0.30 11.55
C VAL A 83 6.92 -0.94 10.67
N PRO A 84 6.30 -2.04 11.14
CA PRO A 84 6.11 -3.22 10.30
C PRO A 84 5.41 -2.90 8.98
N MET A 85 5.90 -3.46 7.88
CA MET A 85 5.37 -3.19 6.52
C MET A 85 3.91 -3.58 6.31
N PHE A 86 3.33 -4.40 7.19
CA PHE A 86 1.90 -4.71 7.15
C PHE A 86 1.02 -3.61 7.77
N HIS A 87 1.61 -2.65 8.49
CA HIS A 87 0.86 -1.57 9.12
C HIS A 87 0.71 -0.39 8.16
N ALA A 88 -0.48 0.23 8.14
CA ALA A 88 -0.76 1.38 7.26
C ALA A 88 0.26 2.53 7.41
N MET A 89 0.80 2.73 8.62
CA MET A 89 1.84 3.73 8.87
C MET A 89 3.18 3.41 8.20
N GLY A 90 3.43 2.17 7.80
CA GLY A 90 4.61 1.79 7.01
C GLY A 90 4.52 2.22 5.55
N TRP A 91 3.31 2.42 5.05
CA TRP A 91 3.01 2.81 3.67
C TRP A 91 2.61 4.28 3.51
N GLY A 92 2.42 4.98 4.62
CA GLY A 92 1.98 6.38 4.61
C GLY A 92 3.07 7.37 4.20
N VAL A 93 4.26 6.87 3.90
CA VAL A 93 5.37 7.66 3.38
C VAL A 93 5.55 7.25 1.92
N PRO A 94 5.41 8.17 0.97
CA PRO A 94 5.57 7.90 -0.46
C PRO A 94 6.99 7.52 -0.86
#